data_a3e85d421923f4114567f11c3e045a1f
#
_entry.id   a3e85d421923f4114567f11c3e045a1f
#
_cell.length_a   1.000
_cell.length_b   1.000
_cell.length_c   1.000
_cell.angle_alpha   90.00
_cell.angle_beta   90.00
_cell.angle_gamma   90.00
#
_symmetry.space_group_name_H-M   'P 1'
#
loop_
_entity.id
_entity.type
_entity.pdbx_description
1 polymer ?
#
loop_
_entity_poly.entity_id
_entity_poly.type
_entity_poly.pdbx_seq_one_letter_code
_entity_poly.pdbx_strand_id
1 'polypeptide(L)'
;QIHAKQLELYMDAMDVMNEDVYCDKTRLNQILLNLLSNAIKFTPAGGMISVRLKQYPGTQRERQLYEIRVKDNGIGMSEDFVQKLFSPFERERSSTVSRTQGTGLGMAITKNIVDMMGGNIEIQTEQGKGTEFIVRLPLRTQSKQHRVEKIAALEGLKALVIDDDFNTCDSVTKMLAKVGMRSEWTLSGKEAVLRARQSIELGDAFHAYIIDWRLPDMNGIEVTRQIRSLGDDTPIIILTAYDWSEIEAEARAAGVNAFCAKPIFMSDIRDTLMTAIGQKQDRTNDDILPAVSSDFRGRSILLVEDNELNSEIAIAILNEYGFQVHTAENGAEAVEKIRNSAPGDYELVLMDIQMPVMNGYEAAKQIRALDDPALAEITILAMTANAFDEDRKKALECGMDGFLSKPIVIEELIHTLQINLK
;
A
#
# COMPACT_ATOMS: atom_id res chain seq x y z
N GLN A 1 9.17 -14.86 0.42
CA GLN A 1 10.25 -15.23 1.37
C GLN A 1 9.80 -15.07 2.83
N ILE A 2 9.00 -14.05 3.18
CA ILE A 2 8.46 -13.84 4.54
C ILE A 2 7.59 -15.03 4.93
N HIS A 3 6.60 -15.41 4.12
CA HIS A 3 5.76 -16.59 4.38
C HIS A 3 6.56 -17.90 4.42
N ALA A 4 7.50 -18.10 3.50
CA ALA A 4 8.32 -19.32 3.46
C ALA A 4 9.21 -19.51 4.69
N LYS A 5 9.61 -18.43 5.36
CA LYS A 5 10.36 -18.43 6.62
C LYS A 5 9.49 -18.25 7.87
N GLN A 6 8.17 -18.06 7.71
CA GLN A 6 7.25 -17.76 8.81
C GLN A 6 7.72 -16.55 9.65
N LEU A 7 8.21 -15.49 8.98
CA LEU A 7 8.67 -14.28 9.66
C LEU A 7 7.47 -13.41 10.03
N GLU A 8 7.52 -12.81 11.21
CA GLU A 8 6.59 -11.75 11.60
C GLU A 8 7.12 -10.40 11.11
N LEU A 9 6.28 -9.67 10.38
CA LEU A 9 6.59 -8.34 9.87
C LEU A 9 5.67 -7.31 10.51
N TYR A 10 6.26 -6.32 11.17
CA TYR A 10 5.56 -5.18 11.76
C TYR A 10 5.92 -3.92 11.01
N MET A 11 4.91 -3.11 10.65
CA MET A 11 5.11 -1.83 9.97
C MET A 11 4.30 -0.75 10.66
N ASP A 12 4.99 0.32 11.10
CA ASP A 12 4.38 1.46 11.81
C ASP A 12 4.80 2.78 11.18
N ALA A 13 3.86 3.73 11.13
CA ALA A 13 4.12 5.14 10.84
C ALA A 13 3.74 5.99 12.06
N MET A 14 4.71 6.69 12.63
CA MET A 14 4.54 7.44 13.87
C MET A 14 4.74 8.94 13.64
N ASP A 15 3.77 9.74 14.09
CA ASP A 15 3.83 11.20 14.00
C ASP A 15 4.10 11.72 12.56
N VAL A 16 3.75 10.96 11.52
CA VAL A 16 3.91 11.38 10.11
C VAL A 16 2.77 12.32 9.75
N MET A 17 3.12 13.60 9.64
CA MET A 17 2.16 14.69 9.42
C MET A 17 2.15 15.20 7.99
N ASN A 18 3.23 15.00 7.28
CA ASN A 18 3.41 15.37 5.89
C ASN A 18 3.78 14.10 5.14
N GLU A 19 2.79 13.49 4.52
CA GLU A 19 2.91 12.25 3.75
C GLU A 19 3.49 12.54 2.37
N ASP A 20 3.07 13.66 1.77
CA ASP A 20 3.51 14.09 0.45
C ASP A 20 4.86 14.80 0.50
N VAL A 21 5.86 14.15 -0.06
CA VAL A 21 7.24 14.64 -0.10
C VAL A 21 7.83 14.57 -1.51
N TYR A 22 8.74 15.49 -1.80
CA TYR A 22 9.57 15.40 -3.00
C TYR A 22 10.83 14.60 -2.68
N CYS A 23 10.96 13.44 -3.32
CA CYS A 23 12.17 12.60 -3.22
C CYS A 23 12.40 11.81 -4.50
N ASP A 24 13.61 11.31 -4.69
CA ASP A 24 13.88 10.29 -5.71
C ASP A 24 13.33 8.93 -5.23
N LYS A 25 12.13 8.58 -5.76
CA LYS A 25 11.41 7.35 -5.42
C LYS A 25 12.26 6.11 -5.70
N THR A 26 12.99 6.09 -6.82
CA THR A 26 13.83 4.94 -7.20
C THR A 26 14.94 4.72 -6.19
N ARG A 27 15.60 5.79 -5.77
CA ARG A 27 16.67 5.73 -4.77
C ARG A 27 16.16 5.37 -3.38
N LEU A 28 15.02 5.94 -2.98
CA LEU A 28 14.37 5.58 -1.71
C LEU A 28 13.99 4.10 -1.69
N ASN A 29 13.36 3.60 -2.76
CA ASN A 29 13.04 2.18 -2.88
C ASN A 29 14.30 1.31 -2.85
N GLN A 30 15.39 1.72 -3.46
CA GLN A 30 16.66 0.98 -3.44
C GLN A 30 17.23 0.86 -2.03
N ILE A 31 17.16 1.93 -1.22
CA ILE A 31 17.52 1.90 0.20
C ILE A 31 16.66 0.86 0.94
N LEU A 32 15.33 0.98 0.83
CA LEU A 32 14.39 0.12 1.54
C LEU A 32 14.55 -1.35 1.16
N LEU A 33 14.63 -1.65 -0.13
CA LEU A 33 14.82 -3.01 -0.63
C LEU A 33 16.13 -3.64 -0.14
N ASN A 34 17.22 -2.87 -0.10
CA ASN A 34 18.49 -3.37 0.42
C ASN A 34 18.41 -3.68 1.93
N LEU A 35 17.79 -2.81 2.71
CA LEU A 35 17.65 -3.01 4.15
C LEU A 35 16.71 -4.18 4.45
N LEU A 36 15.54 -4.23 3.81
CA LEU A 36 14.55 -5.29 4.01
C LEU A 36 15.06 -6.65 3.53
N SER A 37 15.71 -6.72 2.36
CA SER A 37 16.27 -7.97 1.87
C SER A 37 17.34 -8.53 2.80
N ASN A 38 18.16 -7.66 3.41
CA ASN A 38 19.13 -8.07 4.41
C ASN A 38 18.43 -8.57 5.70
N ALA A 39 17.44 -7.86 6.22
CA ALA A 39 16.67 -8.29 7.37
C ALA A 39 16.03 -9.68 7.14
N ILE A 40 15.33 -9.87 6.01
CA ILE A 40 14.71 -11.15 5.64
C ILE A 40 15.75 -12.26 5.49
N LYS A 41 16.89 -11.93 4.92
CA LYS A 41 17.97 -12.89 4.66
C LYS A 41 18.61 -13.41 5.94
N PHE A 42 18.89 -12.51 6.89
CA PHE A 42 19.68 -12.82 8.09
C PHE A 42 18.82 -13.11 9.34
N THR A 43 17.50 -12.98 9.23
CA THR A 43 16.56 -13.42 10.27
C THR A 43 16.27 -14.92 10.09
N PRO A 44 16.37 -15.74 11.14
CA PRO A 44 15.99 -17.15 11.10
C PRO A 44 14.49 -17.32 10.97
N ALA A 45 14.04 -18.52 10.59
CA ALA A 45 12.63 -18.86 10.54
C ALA A 45 11.94 -18.64 11.90
N GLY A 46 10.72 -18.07 11.87
CA GLY A 46 9.96 -17.67 13.07
C GLY A 46 10.48 -16.40 13.73
N GLY A 47 11.42 -15.69 13.10
CA GLY A 47 11.91 -14.43 13.62
C GLY A 47 11.02 -13.23 13.26
N MET A 48 11.43 -12.05 13.73
CA MET A 48 10.66 -10.80 13.63
C MET A 48 11.46 -9.73 12.89
N ILE A 49 10.76 -8.98 12.03
CA ILE A 49 11.26 -7.78 11.36
C ILE A 49 10.29 -6.64 11.64
N SER A 50 10.82 -5.48 12.02
CA SER A 50 10.02 -4.27 12.27
C SER A 50 10.53 -3.14 11.38
N VAL A 51 9.61 -2.47 10.69
CA VAL A 51 9.86 -1.26 9.89
C VAL A 51 9.08 -0.13 10.53
N ARG A 52 9.79 0.93 10.91
CA ARG A 52 9.15 2.10 11.53
C ARG A 52 9.54 3.38 10.80
N LEU A 53 8.53 4.14 10.41
CA LEU A 53 8.69 5.48 9.85
C LEU A 53 8.30 6.51 10.90
N LYS A 54 9.14 7.53 11.11
CA LYS A 54 8.83 8.65 12.01
C LYS A 54 9.24 9.96 11.37
N GLN A 55 8.39 10.98 11.54
CA GLN A 55 8.70 12.34 11.12
C GLN A 55 9.14 13.17 12.31
N TYR A 56 10.17 13.97 12.10
CA TYR A 56 10.66 14.97 13.06
C TYR A 56 10.64 16.36 12.43
N PRO A 57 10.50 17.42 13.23
CA PRO A 57 10.64 18.79 12.75
C PRO A 57 12.00 18.98 12.06
N GLY A 58 11.99 19.51 10.85
CA GLY A 58 13.20 19.85 10.12
C GLY A 58 13.79 21.19 10.55
N THR A 59 15.06 21.42 10.24
CA THR A 59 15.75 22.69 10.49
C THR A 59 15.31 23.80 9.54
N GLN A 60 14.69 23.46 8.42
CA GLN A 60 14.15 24.38 7.42
C GLN A 60 12.63 24.19 7.28
N ARG A 61 11.90 25.29 7.08
CA ARG A 61 10.44 25.31 7.05
C ARG A 61 9.81 24.39 5.99
N GLU A 62 10.53 24.15 4.89
CA GLU A 62 10.09 23.32 3.75
C GLU A 62 10.65 21.90 3.77
N ARG A 63 11.54 21.57 4.70
CA ARG A 63 12.14 20.24 4.83
C ARG A 63 11.87 19.67 6.20
N GLN A 64 11.35 18.45 6.23
CA GLN A 64 11.15 17.70 7.44
C GLN A 64 12.13 16.52 7.47
N LEU A 65 12.47 16.07 8.66
CA LEU A 65 13.37 14.94 8.85
C LEU A 65 12.53 13.67 8.98
N TYR A 66 12.74 12.73 8.08
CA TYR A 66 12.11 11.41 8.14
C TYR A 66 13.13 10.38 8.61
N GLU A 67 12.78 9.64 9.63
CA GLU A 67 13.58 8.54 10.17
C GLU A 67 12.90 7.23 9.84
N ILE A 68 13.62 6.37 9.11
CA ILE A 68 13.20 5.01 8.77
C ILE A 68 14.07 4.05 9.57
N ARG A 69 13.44 3.21 10.39
CA ARG A 69 14.11 2.16 11.14
C ARG A 69 13.71 0.81 10.59
N VAL A 70 14.69 -0.02 10.27
CA VAL A 70 14.50 -1.42 9.91
C VAL A 70 15.24 -2.25 10.96
N LYS A 71 14.48 -2.97 11.78
CA LYS A 71 15.01 -3.79 12.88
C LYS A 71 14.66 -5.25 12.65
N ASP A 72 15.61 -6.12 12.88
CA ASP A 72 15.43 -7.56 12.91
C ASP A 72 15.97 -8.16 14.22
N ASN A 73 15.49 -9.34 14.56
CA ASN A 73 16.02 -10.17 15.65
C ASN A 73 16.90 -11.33 15.13
N GLY A 74 17.60 -11.07 14.04
CA GLY A 74 18.45 -12.04 13.37
C GLY A 74 19.80 -12.30 14.05
N ILE A 75 20.76 -12.75 13.26
CA ILE A 75 22.09 -13.16 13.76
C ILE A 75 22.94 -11.99 14.28
N GLY A 76 22.59 -10.73 13.95
CA GLY A 76 23.42 -9.57 14.24
C GLY A 76 24.76 -9.57 13.51
N MET A 77 25.65 -8.64 13.88
CA MET A 77 26.97 -8.46 13.28
C MET A 77 28.04 -8.30 14.35
N SER A 78 29.27 -8.70 14.03
CA SER A 78 30.44 -8.46 14.88
C SER A 78 30.90 -7.00 14.80
N GLU A 79 31.52 -6.46 15.86
CA GLU A 79 32.05 -5.08 15.88
C GLU A 79 33.08 -4.85 14.77
N ASP A 80 33.94 -5.82 14.48
CA ASP A 80 34.92 -5.75 13.41
C ASP A 80 34.31 -5.63 12.02
N PHE A 81 33.16 -6.29 11.80
CA PHE A 81 32.43 -6.21 10.53
C PHE A 81 31.67 -4.91 10.39
N VAL A 82 31.08 -4.38 11.46
CA VAL A 82 30.37 -3.08 11.45
C VAL A 82 31.26 -1.96 10.92
N GLN A 83 32.54 -1.95 11.30
CA GLN A 83 33.49 -0.93 10.83
C GLN A 83 33.72 -0.97 9.31
N LYS A 84 33.50 -2.12 8.67
CA LYS A 84 33.74 -2.35 7.24
C LYS A 84 32.45 -2.50 6.44
N LEU A 85 31.28 -2.48 7.08
CA LEU A 85 29.99 -2.79 6.47
C LEU A 85 29.68 -1.95 5.21
N PHE A 86 30.09 -0.70 5.21
CA PHE A 86 29.89 0.22 4.07
C PHE A 86 31.01 0.21 3.04
N SER A 87 32.05 -0.62 3.24
CA SER A 87 33.11 -0.82 2.25
C SER A 87 32.63 -1.76 1.16
N PRO A 88 32.88 -1.47 -0.13
CA PRO A 88 32.49 -2.33 -1.24
C PRO A 88 33.10 -3.74 -1.12
N PHE A 89 32.31 -4.77 -1.49
CA PHE A 89 32.71 -6.17 -1.54
C PHE A 89 33.01 -6.83 -0.18
N GLU A 90 32.85 -6.14 0.94
CA GLU A 90 33.02 -6.70 2.26
C GLU A 90 31.85 -7.61 2.65
N ARG A 91 32.18 -8.72 3.32
CA ARG A 91 31.21 -9.70 3.82
C ARG A 91 31.71 -10.30 5.12
N GLU A 92 30.80 -10.51 6.06
CA GLU A 92 31.14 -11.22 7.29
C GLU A 92 31.48 -12.69 6.99
N ARG A 93 32.66 -13.13 7.40
CA ARG A 93 33.16 -14.50 7.21
C ARG A 93 32.79 -15.34 8.41
N SER A 94 31.57 -15.84 8.46
CA SER A 94 31.17 -16.86 9.44
C SER A 94 30.64 -18.11 8.73
N SER A 95 30.67 -19.25 9.40
CA SER A 95 30.17 -20.52 8.85
C SER A 95 28.69 -20.46 8.47
N THR A 96 27.93 -19.58 9.12
CA THR A 96 26.50 -19.36 8.89
C THR A 96 26.26 -18.43 7.68
N VAL A 97 27.13 -17.43 7.46
CA VAL A 97 26.99 -16.42 6.40
C VAL A 97 27.59 -16.90 5.06
N SER A 98 28.55 -17.80 5.08
CA SER A 98 29.24 -18.29 3.87
C SER A 98 28.33 -19.02 2.87
N ARG A 99 27.17 -19.52 3.31
CA ARG A 99 26.14 -20.14 2.45
C ARG A 99 25.13 -19.17 1.83
N THR A 100 25.18 -17.89 2.18
CA THR A 100 24.19 -16.92 1.78
C THR A 100 24.71 -16.08 0.60
N GLN A 101 24.06 -16.15 -0.56
CA GLN A 101 24.44 -15.42 -1.78
C GLN A 101 24.32 -13.90 -1.61
N GLY A 102 25.31 -13.12 -2.10
CA GLY A 102 25.29 -11.64 -2.11
C GLY A 102 26.58 -11.06 -2.65
N THR A 103 26.50 -9.91 -3.31
CA THR A 103 27.65 -9.23 -3.96
C THR A 103 28.52 -8.45 -2.98
N GLY A 104 28.05 -8.15 -1.76
CA GLY A 104 28.73 -7.24 -0.82
C GLY A 104 28.68 -5.75 -1.24
N LEU A 105 27.82 -5.38 -2.21
CA LEU A 105 27.69 -4.01 -2.69
C LEU A 105 26.49 -3.26 -2.10
N GLY A 106 25.46 -3.96 -1.65
CA GLY A 106 24.18 -3.37 -1.24
C GLY A 106 24.32 -2.27 -0.18
N MET A 107 25.09 -2.52 0.88
CA MET A 107 25.25 -1.55 1.97
C MET A 107 26.10 -0.35 1.59
N ALA A 108 27.14 -0.54 0.76
CA ALA A 108 27.93 0.56 0.20
C ALA A 108 27.08 1.46 -0.71
N ILE A 109 26.23 0.87 -1.55
CA ILE A 109 25.26 1.60 -2.40
C ILE A 109 24.26 2.34 -1.52
N THR A 110 23.70 1.69 -0.50
CA THR A 110 22.75 2.33 0.44
C THR A 110 23.36 3.56 1.11
N LYS A 111 24.59 3.45 1.63
CA LYS A 111 25.29 4.58 2.24
C LYS A 111 25.48 5.73 1.26
N ASN A 112 25.95 5.44 0.04
CA ASN A 112 26.15 6.47 -0.99
C ASN A 112 24.85 7.18 -1.36
N ILE A 113 23.74 6.45 -1.50
CA ILE A 113 22.43 7.03 -1.80
C ILE A 113 21.97 7.93 -0.65
N VAL A 114 22.04 7.46 0.60
CA VAL A 114 21.68 8.25 1.78
C VAL A 114 22.50 9.53 1.86
N ASP A 115 23.81 9.46 1.61
CA ASP A 115 24.70 10.65 1.61
C ASP A 115 24.35 11.63 0.47
N MET A 116 24.05 11.13 -0.75
CA MET A 116 23.59 11.96 -1.86
C MET A 116 22.26 12.66 -1.58
N MET A 117 21.37 12.01 -0.80
CA MET A 117 20.10 12.60 -0.36
C MET A 117 20.27 13.55 0.84
N GLY A 118 21.51 13.79 1.30
CA GLY A 118 21.82 14.66 2.44
C GLY A 118 21.40 14.07 3.79
N GLY A 119 21.25 12.78 3.86
CA GLY A 119 20.82 12.04 5.04
C GLY A 119 21.96 11.43 5.85
N ASN A 120 21.61 10.63 6.82
CA ASN A 120 22.52 9.82 7.62
C ASN A 120 21.99 8.40 7.81
N ILE A 121 22.89 7.42 7.91
CA ILE A 121 22.56 6.05 8.29
C ILE A 121 23.39 5.62 9.49
N GLU A 122 22.70 5.10 10.51
CA GLU A 122 23.28 4.56 11.74
C GLU A 122 22.91 3.09 11.87
N ILE A 123 23.72 2.36 12.63
CA ILE A 123 23.52 0.93 12.86
C ILE A 123 23.65 0.65 14.34
N GLN A 124 22.71 -0.15 14.85
CA GLN A 124 22.77 -0.75 16.17
C GLN A 124 22.66 -2.25 16.00
N THR A 125 23.67 -3.00 16.40
CA THR A 125 23.70 -4.44 16.22
C THR A 125 24.49 -5.11 17.35
N GLU A 126 24.08 -6.31 17.71
CA GLU A 126 24.79 -7.18 18.62
C GLU A 126 24.68 -8.61 18.12
N GLN A 127 25.77 -9.31 18.08
CA GLN A 127 25.81 -10.69 17.59
C GLN A 127 24.87 -11.59 18.40
N GLY A 128 23.95 -12.28 17.70
CA GLY A 128 22.91 -13.11 18.31
C GLY A 128 21.65 -12.37 18.78
N LYS A 129 21.59 -11.04 18.70
CA LYS A 129 20.42 -10.24 19.09
C LYS A 129 19.72 -9.49 17.95
N GLY A 130 20.36 -9.47 16.77
CA GLY A 130 19.81 -8.83 15.58
C GLY A 130 20.45 -7.49 15.24
N THR A 131 19.82 -6.78 14.31
CA THR A 131 20.32 -5.51 13.75
C THR A 131 19.20 -4.49 13.63
N GLU A 132 19.50 -3.22 13.93
CA GLU A 132 18.64 -2.09 13.63
C GLU A 132 19.40 -1.08 12.77
N PHE A 133 18.91 -0.84 11.55
CA PHE A 133 19.35 0.25 10.69
C PHE A 133 18.45 1.46 10.90
N ILE A 134 19.06 2.63 11.07
CA ILE A 134 18.36 3.90 11.27
C ILE A 134 18.79 4.85 10.16
N VAL A 135 17.90 5.12 9.21
CA VAL A 135 18.13 6.04 8.10
C VAL A 135 17.36 7.33 8.35
N ARG A 136 18.04 8.47 8.30
CA ARG A 136 17.44 9.80 8.45
C ARG A 136 17.61 10.59 7.17
N LEU A 137 16.51 11.06 6.58
CA LEU A 137 16.47 11.79 5.32
C LEU A 137 15.76 13.13 5.49
N PRO A 138 16.39 14.27 5.15
CA PRO A 138 15.74 15.56 5.10
C PRO A 138 14.97 15.72 3.79
N LEU A 139 13.67 15.39 3.78
CA LEU A 139 12.84 15.45 2.58
C LEU A 139 12.07 16.77 2.52
N ARG A 140 11.90 17.30 1.30
CA ARG A 140 11.11 18.49 1.04
C ARG A 140 9.63 18.11 1.02
N THR A 141 8.83 18.78 1.85
CA THR A 141 7.38 18.60 1.87
C THR A 141 6.74 19.34 0.71
N GLN A 142 5.66 18.82 0.17
CA GLN A 142 4.85 19.55 -0.79
C GLN A 142 4.18 20.74 -0.10
N SER A 143 4.36 21.94 -0.65
CA SER A 143 3.82 23.19 -0.08
C SER A 143 2.31 23.39 -0.24
N LYS A 144 1.62 22.50 -0.97
CA LYS A 144 0.21 22.30 -0.74
C LYS A 144 0.10 21.68 0.66
N GLN A 145 0.10 22.57 1.68
CA GLN A 145 -0.61 22.25 2.89
C GLN A 145 -1.98 21.72 2.43
N HIS A 146 -2.15 20.39 2.40
CA HIS A 146 -3.37 19.89 2.94
C HIS A 146 -3.31 20.41 4.38
N ARG A 147 -3.77 21.66 4.59
CA ARG A 147 -4.31 22.03 5.88
C ARG A 147 -5.19 20.83 6.18
N VAL A 148 -4.83 20.14 7.24
CA VAL A 148 -5.76 19.18 7.82
C VAL A 148 -6.87 20.05 8.33
N GLU A 149 -7.77 20.44 7.39
CA GLU A 149 -8.96 21.19 7.72
C GLU A 149 -9.77 20.25 8.56
N LYS A 150 -10.13 20.70 9.74
CA LYS A 150 -11.13 20.02 10.54
C LYS A 150 -12.28 19.70 9.60
N ILE A 151 -12.59 18.42 9.49
CA ILE A 151 -13.69 17.98 8.63
C ILE A 151 -14.97 18.30 9.40
N ALA A 152 -15.76 19.22 8.91
CA ALA A 152 -16.98 19.64 9.60
C ALA A 152 -17.90 18.48 9.97
N ALA A 153 -17.93 17.42 9.15
CA ALA A 153 -18.70 16.22 9.42
C ALA A 153 -18.12 15.36 10.59
N LEU A 154 -16.86 15.52 10.96
CA LEU A 154 -16.20 14.77 12.03
C LEU A 154 -16.00 15.61 13.30
N GLU A 155 -16.24 16.92 13.24
CA GLU A 155 -15.96 17.81 14.36
C GLU A 155 -16.82 17.47 15.59
N GLY A 156 -16.13 17.23 16.72
CA GLY A 156 -16.77 16.89 18.00
C GLY A 156 -17.21 15.45 18.14
N LEU A 157 -17.22 14.64 17.08
CA LEU A 157 -17.53 13.21 17.16
C LEU A 157 -16.49 12.49 18.02
N LYS A 158 -16.89 11.42 18.69
CA LYS A 158 -16.06 10.65 19.62
C LYS A 158 -15.69 9.29 19.03
N ALA A 159 -14.41 8.94 19.07
CA ALA A 159 -13.91 7.63 18.63
C ALA A 159 -13.23 6.86 19.77
N LEU A 160 -13.26 5.53 19.70
CA LEU A 160 -12.46 4.65 20.55
C LEU A 160 -11.42 3.93 19.69
N VAL A 161 -10.15 4.05 20.07
CA VAL A 161 -9.04 3.34 19.44
C VAL A 161 -8.64 2.16 20.30
N ILE A 162 -8.53 0.99 19.69
CA ILE A 162 -8.24 -0.28 20.37
C ILE A 162 -7.07 -0.94 19.66
N ASP A 163 -5.89 -0.95 20.30
CA ASP A 163 -4.67 -1.55 19.77
C ASP A 163 -3.78 -1.93 20.97
N ASP A 164 -3.07 -3.04 20.92
CA ASP A 164 -2.20 -3.49 22.01
C ASP A 164 -0.89 -2.70 22.08
N ASP A 165 -0.51 -1.96 21.02
CA ASP A 165 0.60 -1.02 21.04
C ASP A 165 0.16 0.39 21.43
N PHE A 166 0.63 0.84 22.60
CA PHE A 166 0.39 2.21 23.08
C PHE A 166 0.80 3.28 22.05
N ASN A 167 1.89 3.08 21.31
CA ASN A 167 2.37 4.06 20.33
C ASN A 167 1.41 4.20 19.15
N THR A 168 0.83 3.09 18.71
CA THR A 168 -0.22 3.10 17.67
C THR A 168 -1.45 3.85 18.17
N CYS A 169 -1.92 3.55 19.40
CA CYS A 169 -3.03 4.26 20.02
C CYS A 169 -2.78 5.77 20.09
N ASP A 170 -1.62 6.20 20.57
CA ASP A 170 -1.24 7.61 20.71
C ASP A 170 -1.17 8.30 19.33
N SER A 171 -0.57 7.64 18.32
CA SER A 171 -0.47 8.17 16.97
C SER A 171 -1.85 8.37 16.33
N VAL A 172 -2.70 7.35 16.36
CA VAL A 172 -4.07 7.39 15.79
C VAL A 172 -4.91 8.45 16.52
N THR A 173 -4.82 8.51 17.85
CA THR A 173 -5.52 9.53 18.65
C THR A 173 -5.13 10.95 18.25
N LYS A 174 -3.83 11.21 18.01
CA LYS A 174 -3.35 12.50 17.51
C LYS A 174 -3.86 12.81 16.10
N MET A 175 -3.95 11.80 15.23
CA MET A 175 -4.53 11.95 13.89
C MET A 175 -6.01 12.32 13.96
N LEU A 176 -6.79 11.62 14.81
CA LEU A 176 -8.21 11.91 15.03
C LEU A 176 -8.46 13.31 15.57
N ALA A 177 -7.65 13.76 16.52
CA ALA A 177 -7.73 15.12 17.06
C ALA A 177 -7.53 16.20 15.98
N LYS A 178 -6.69 15.93 14.97
CA LYS A 178 -6.45 16.87 13.87
C LYS A 178 -7.62 17.00 12.90
N VAL A 179 -8.33 15.91 12.64
CA VAL A 179 -9.56 15.95 11.82
C VAL A 179 -10.76 16.48 12.59
N GLY A 180 -10.59 16.79 13.90
CA GLY A 180 -11.61 17.43 14.75
C GLY A 180 -12.37 16.47 15.66
N MET A 181 -12.00 15.19 15.71
CA MET A 181 -12.66 14.19 16.58
C MET A 181 -12.09 14.23 18.01
N ARG A 182 -12.93 13.91 18.98
CA ARG A 182 -12.50 13.51 20.32
C ARG A 182 -12.19 12.01 20.30
N SER A 183 -11.15 11.57 21.00
CA SER A 183 -10.80 10.15 21.02
C SER A 183 -10.36 9.67 22.38
N GLU A 184 -10.71 8.43 22.69
CA GLU A 184 -10.20 7.64 23.79
C GLU A 184 -9.47 6.42 23.21
N TRP A 185 -8.66 5.76 24.00
CA TRP A 185 -7.99 4.53 23.60
C TRP A 185 -7.96 3.50 24.73
N THR A 186 -7.78 2.24 24.35
CA THR A 186 -7.56 1.11 25.25
C THR A 186 -6.66 0.07 24.58
N LEU A 187 -5.92 -0.70 25.40
CA LEU A 187 -5.02 -1.76 24.95
C LEU A 187 -5.66 -3.16 24.98
N SER A 188 -6.97 -3.25 25.24
CA SER A 188 -7.68 -4.50 25.48
C SER A 188 -9.06 -4.49 24.83
N GLY A 189 -9.37 -5.58 24.11
CA GLY A 189 -10.68 -5.77 23.51
C GLY A 189 -11.81 -5.88 24.55
N LYS A 190 -11.55 -6.55 25.68
CA LYS A 190 -12.54 -6.64 26.79
C LYS A 190 -12.87 -5.29 27.39
N GLU A 191 -11.85 -4.46 27.59
CA GLU A 191 -12.05 -3.09 28.07
C GLU A 191 -12.80 -2.25 27.04
N ALA A 192 -12.54 -2.42 25.75
CA ALA A 192 -13.26 -1.73 24.68
C ALA A 192 -14.76 -2.02 24.72
N VAL A 193 -15.17 -3.28 24.87
CA VAL A 193 -16.58 -3.66 24.98
C VAL A 193 -17.22 -3.06 26.25
N LEU A 194 -16.48 -3.04 27.37
CA LEU A 194 -16.97 -2.39 28.60
C LEU A 194 -17.18 -0.89 28.41
N ARG A 195 -16.21 -0.19 27.79
CA ARG A 195 -16.31 1.24 27.49
C ARG A 195 -17.44 1.56 26.50
N ALA A 196 -17.64 0.71 25.49
CA ALA A 196 -18.78 0.85 24.57
C ALA A 196 -20.11 0.81 25.31
N ARG A 197 -20.31 -0.17 26.20
CA ARG A 197 -21.50 -0.26 27.03
C ARG A 197 -21.70 0.96 27.93
N GLN A 198 -20.65 1.37 28.64
CA GLN A 198 -20.71 2.54 29.53
C GLN A 198 -21.00 3.84 28.77
N SER A 199 -20.45 4.03 27.57
CA SER A 199 -20.69 5.23 26.77
C SER A 199 -22.15 5.34 26.32
N ILE A 200 -22.81 4.20 26.02
CA ILE A 200 -24.22 4.15 25.69
C ILE A 200 -25.08 4.50 26.93
N GLU A 201 -24.76 3.90 28.07
CA GLU A 201 -25.48 4.15 29.33
C GLU A 201 -25.37 5.61 29.78
N LEU A 202 -24.25 6.24 29.57
CA LEU A 202 -23.97 7.65 29.95
C LEU A 202 -24.48 8.66 28.91
N GLY A 203 -24.96 8.21 27.74
CA GLY A 203 -25.41 9.09 26.67
C GLY A 203 -24.30 9.87 25.94
N ASP A 204 -23.01 9.45 26.09
CA ASP A 204 -21.85 9.96 25.33
C ASP A 204 -21.26 8.85 24.47
N ALA A 205 -22.11 8.29 23.60
CA ALA A 205 -21.78 7.16 22.78
C ALA A 205 -20.65 7.48 21.79
N PHE A 206 -19.87 6.45 21.44
CA PHE A 206 -18.88 6.57 20.38
C PHE A 206 -19.55 6.70 19.01
N HIS A 207 -18.85 7.30 18.06
CA HIS A 207 -19.28 7.52 16.69
C HIS A 207 -18.42 6.74 15.69
N ALA A 208 -17.28 6.21 16.15
CA ALA A 208 -16.43 5.28 15.43
C ALA A 208 -15.61 4.43 16.40
N TYR A 209 -15.40 3.18 16.02
CA TYR A 209 -14.45 2.25 16.65
C TYR A 209 -13.34 1.96 15.66
N ILE A 210 -12.07 2.06 16.11
CA ILE A 210 -10.88 1.75 15.30
C ILE A 210 -10.15 0.66 16.06
N ILE A 211 -10.19 -0.57 15.53
CA ILE A 211 -9.84 -1.79 16.26
C ILE A 211 -8.71 -2.53 15.55
N ASP A 212 -7.62 -2.82 16.26
CA ASP A 212 -6.60 -3.71 15.72
C ASP A 212 -7.17 -5.12 15.53
N TRP A 213 -6.76 -5.74 14.42
CA TRP A 213 -7.13 -7.12 14.10
C TRP A 213 -6.66 -8.09 15.19
N ARG A 214 -5.44 -7.92 15.70
CA ARG A 214 -4.80 -8.80 16.67
C ARG A 214 -4.65 -8.13 18.02
N LEU A 215 -5.51 -8.47 18.95
CA LEU A 215 -5.37 -8.07 20.35
C LEU A 215 -5.01 -9.29 21.20
N PRO A 216 -4.32 -9.12 22.32
CA PRO A 216 -3.84 -10.23 23.13
C PRO A 216 -4.95 -11.04 23.82
N ASP A 217 -6.11 -10.44 24.05
CA ASP A 217 -7.22 -11.02 24.81
C ASP A 217 -8.37 -11.52 23.92
N MET A 218 -8.56 -10.95 22.72
CA MET A 218 -9.52 -11.40 21.70
C MET A 218 -9.18 -10.75 20.36
N ASN A 219 -9.65 -11.30 19.23
CA ASN A 219 -9.45 -10.68 17.94
C ASN A 219 -10.46 -9.56 17.66
N GLY A 220 -10.16 -8.70 16.68
CA GLY A 220 -11.00 -7.54 16.33
C GLY A 220 -12.40 -7.92 15.86
N ILE A 221 -12.61 -9.09 15.22
CA ILE A 221 -13.94 -9.58 14.84
C ILE A 221 -14.76 -9.94 16.08
N GLU A 222 -14.15 -10.55 17.07
CA GLU A 222 -14.84 -10.90 18.31
C GLU A 222 -15.25 -9.63 19.09
N VAL A 223 -14.37 -8.63 19.17
CA VAL A 223 -14.71 -7.30 19.72
C VAL A 223 -15.91 -6.72 18.97
N THR A 224 -15.90 -6.78 17.64
CA THR A 224 -16.98 -6.29 16.78
C THR A 224 -18.31 -7.00 17.11
N ARG A 225 -18.32 -8.34 17.18
CA ARG A 225 -19.53 -9.12 17.51
C ARG A 225 -20.09 -8.73 18.88
N GLN A 226 -19.23 -8.54 19.87
CA GLN A 226 -19.65 -8.15 21.21
C GLN A 226 -20.22 -6.72 21.24
N ILE A 227 -19.62 -5.76 20.55
CA ILE A 227 -20.17 -4.40 20.41
C ILE A 227 -21.54 -4.45 19.70
N ARG A 228 -21.66 -5.19 18.60
CA ARG A 228 -22.95 -5.36 17.89
C ARG A 228 -24.02 -6.02 18.76
N SER A 229 -23.64 -6.94 19.66
CA SER A 229 -24.57 -7.57 20.59
C SER A 229 -25.17 -6.60 21.62
N LEU A 230 -24.56 -5.43 21.83
CA LEU A 230 -25.10 -4.34 22.66
C LEU A 230 -26.18 -3.51 21.93
N GLY A 231 -26.43 -3.80 20.65
CA GLY A 231 -27.31 -2.99 19.80
C GLY A 231 -26.62 -1.72 19.28
N ASP A 232 -25.29 -1.67 19.30
CA ASP A 232 -24.50 -0.55 18.82
C ASP A 232 -24.13 -0.72 17.35
N ASP A 233 -24.72 0.11 16.47
CA ASP A 233 -24.48 0.14 15.02
C ASP A 233 -23.43 1.18 14.61
N THR A 234 -22.64 1.68 15.56
CA THR A 234 -21.56 2.63 15.29
C THR A 234 -20.53 2.04 14.32
N PRO A 235 -20.05 2.81 13.34
CA PRO A 235 -19.05 2.34 12.39
C PRO A 235 -17.81 1.74 13.06
N ILE A 236 -17.43 0.55 12.59
CA ILE A 236 -16.22 -0.18 13.05
C ILE A 236 -15.24 -0.30 11.90
N ILE A 237 -14.02 0.15 12.14
CA ILE A 237 -12.87 0.08 11.23
C ILE A 237 -11.87 -0.89 11.82
N ILE A 238 -11.45 -1.89 11.06
CA ILE A 238 -10.39 -2.82 11.47
C ILE A 238 -9.05 -2.35 10.91
N LEU A 239 -8.04 -2.24 11.79
CA LEU A 239 -6.65 -2.03 11.42
C LEU A 239 -5.97 -3.37 11.17
N THR A 240 -5.29 -3.54 10.04
CA THR A 240 -4.64 -4.81 9.70
C THR A 240 -3.28 -4.60 9.04
N ALA A 241 -2.30 -5.44 9.41
CA ALA A 241 -0.97 -5.45 8.81
C ALA A 241 -0.86 -6.39 7.58
N TYR A 242 -1.92 -7.15 7.26
CA TYR A 242 -1.92 -8.19 6.23
C TYR A 242 -3.03 -7.96 5.21
N ASP A 243 -2.95 -8.69 4.11
CA ASP A 243 -4.05 -8.81 3.15
C ASP A 243 -5.28 -9.38 3.90
N TRP A 244 -6.35 -8.60 3.93
CA TRP A 244 -7.59 -8.89 4.64
C TRP A 244 -8.60 -9.66 3.80
N SER A 245 -8.24 -10.00 2.55
CA SER A 245 -9.11 -10.74 1.63
C SER A 245 -9.59 -12.08 2.20
N GLU A 246 -8.74 -12.79 2.97
CA GLU A 246 -9.11 -14.06 3.61
C GLU A 246 -10.13 -13.92 4.76
N ILE A 247 -10.17 -12.75 5.42
CA ILE A 247 -11.01 -12.51 6.59
C ILE A 247 -12.16 -11.54 6.33
N GLU A 248 -12.20 -10.92 5.15
CA GLU A 248 -13.17 -9.87 4.81
C GLU A 248 -14.61 -10.36 4.96
N ALA A 249 -14.93 -11.52 4.40
CA ALA A 249 -16.28 -12.07 4.47
C ALA A 249 -16.75 -12.30 5.91
N GLU A 250 -15.88 -12.82 6.78
CA GLU A 250 -16.19 -13.04 8.19
C GLU A 250 -16.33 -11.72 8.96
N ALA A 251 -15.43 -10.77 8.70
CA ALA A 251 -15.44 -9.45 9.35
C ALA A 251 -16.69 -8.65 8.96
N ARG A 252 -17.05 -8.62 7.67
CA ARG A 252 -18.28 -7.96 7.21
C ARG A 252 -19.53 -8.62 7.78
N ALA A 253 -19.58 -9.97 7.84
CA ALA A 253 -20.66 -10.70 8.49
C ALA A 253 -20.78 -10.38 10.00
N ALA A 254 -19.66 -10.07 10.67
CA ALA A 254 -19.64 -9.62 12.05
C ALA A 254 -20.10 -8.16 12.23
N GLY A 255 -20.18 -7.37 11.15
CA GLY A 255 -20.62 -5.98 11.17
C GLY A 255 -19.47 -4.95 11.08
N VAL A 256 -18.30 -5.34 10.56
CA VAL A 256 -17.20 -4.40 10.24
C VAL A 256 -17.62 -3.55 9.03
N ASN A 257 -17.39 -2.25 9.10
CA ASN A 257 -17.76 -1.29 8.05
C ASN A 257 -16.63 -1.01 7.07
N ALA A 258 -15.37 -0.96 7.57
CA ALA A 258 -14.22 -0.65 6.74
C ALA A 258 -12.94 -1.28 7.30
N PHE A 259 -11.91 -1.31 6.45
CA PHE A 259 -10.56 -1.76 6.79
C PHE A 259 -9.56 -0.65 6.51
N CYS A 260 -8.52 -0.57 7.32
CA CYS A 260 -7.40 0.34 7.13
C CYS A 260 -6.09 -0.45 7.28
N ALA A 261 -5.23 -0.38 6.27
CA ALA A 261 -3.95 -1.09 6.29
C ALA A 261 -2.93 -0.38 7.21
N LYS A 262 -2.13 -1.15 7.93
CA LYS A 262 -0.93 -0.66 8.62
C LYS A 262 0.25 -0.67 7.62
N PRO A 263 1.12 0.35 7.57
CA PRO A 263 1.20 1.52 8.46
C PRO A 263 0.09 2.54 8.18
N ILE A 264 -0.44 3.15 9.24
CA ILE A 264 -1.57 4.07 9.17
C ILE A 264 -1.08 5.48 8.87
N PHE A 265 -1.59 6.07 7.78
CA PHE A 265 -1.36 7.47 7.44
C PHE A 265 -2.61 8.33 7.67
N MET A 266 -2.41 9.64 7.75
CA MET A 266 -3.50 10.59 8.00
C MET A 266 -4.55 10.56 6.86
N SER A 267 -4.11 10.42 5.62
CA SER A 267 -4.99 10.26 4.44
C SER A 267 -5.88 9.03 4.59
N ASP A 268 -5.28 7.88 4.93
CA ASP A 268 -5.98 6.60 5.01
C ASP A 268 -7.06 6.61 6.09
N ILE A 269 -6.69 7.08 7.30
CA ILE A 269 -7.66 7.13 8.42
C ILE A 269 -8.79 8.11 8.13
N ARG A 270 -8.49 9.26 7.50
CA ARG A 270 -9.50 10.25 7.09
C ARG A 270 -10.47 9.66 6.09
N ASP A 271 -9.97 9.08 5.01
CA ASP A 271 -10.78 8.57 3.90
C ASP A 271 -11.60 7.35 4.36
N THR A 272 -11.02 6.49 5.19
CA THR A 272 -11.73 5.35 5.80
C THR A 272 -12.85 5.81 6.73
N LEU A 273 -12.60 6.84 7.57
CA LEU A 273 -13.63 7.41 8.45
C LEU A 273 -14.77 8.05 7.64
N MET A 274 -14.46 8.83 6.62
CA MET A 274 -15.47 9.47 5.77
C MET A 274 -16.34 8.42 5.08
N THR A 275 -15.75 7.35 4.57
CA THR A 275 -16.49 6.24 3.98
C THR A 275 -17.36 5.52 5.01
N ALA A 276 -16.80 5.18 6.18
CA ALA A 276 -17.52 4.43 7.21
C ALA A 276 -18.67 5.21 7.83
N ILE A 277 -18.50 6.53 8.05
CA ILE A 277 -19.53 7.40 8.64
C ILE A 277 -20.54 7.83 7.57
N GLY A 278 -20.09 8.11 6.33
CA GLY A 278 -20.96 8.48 5.20
C GLY A 278 -21.98 7.40 4.87
N GLN A 279 -21.62 6.14 4.91
CA GLN A 279 -22.53 5.00 4.72
C GLN A 279 -23.68 4.95 5.74
N LYS A 280 -23.52 5.58 6.92
CA LYS A 280 -24.58 5.65 7.95
C LYS A 280 -25.62 6.75 7.65
N GLN A 281 -25.23 7.82 6.98
CA GLN A 281 -26.17 8.92 6.62
C GLN A 281 -27.08 8.53 5.44
N ASP A 282 -26.59 7.68 4.52
CA ASP A 282 -27.38 7.27 3.33
C ASP A 282 -28.37 6.13 3.61
N ARG A 283 -28.29 5.43 4.75
CA ARG A 283 -29.27 4.39 5.13
C ARG A 283 -30.66 4.93 5.49
N THR A 284 -30.86 6.23 5.56
CA THR A 284 -32.19 6.86 5.82
C THR A 284 -32.90 7.32 4.56
N ASN A 285 -32.29 7.26 3.40
CA ASN A 285 -32.92 7.46 2.11
C ASN A 285 -32.52 6.32 1.18
N ASP A 286 -33.55 5.62 0.68
CA ASP A 286 -33.41 4.61 -0.39
C ASP A 286 -32.63 5.17 -1.57
N ASP A 287 -31.33 4.94 -1.56
CA ASP A 287 -30.49 4.86 -2.76
C ASP A 287 -29.29 3.99 -2.38
N ILE A 288 -29.48 2.70 -2.59
CA ILE A 288 -28.42 1.72 -2.74
C ILE A 288 -27.55 2.24 -3.87
N LEU A 289 -26.38 2.85 -3.55
CA LEU A 289 -25.29 2.79 -4.50
C LEU A 289 -25.03 1.29 -4.70
N PRO A 290 -25.27 0.76 -5.89
CA PRO A 290 -25.02 -0.64 -6.11
C PRO A 290 -23.55 -0.88 -5.77
N ALA A 291 -23.28 -1.92 -4.98
CA ALA A 291 -22.05 -2.68 -5.17
C ALA A 291 -22.02 -2.88 -6.68
N VAL A 292 -21.15 -2.14 -7.37
CA VAL A 292 -21.13 -2.12 -8.82
C VAL A 292 -20.66 -3.50 -9.23
N SER A 293 -21.61 -4.41 -9.35
CA SER A 293 -21.44 -5.62 -10.10
C SER A 293 -21.32 -5.18 -11.57
N SER A 294 -20.16 -4.64 -11.92
CA SER A 294 -19.81 -4.46 -13.31
C SER A 294 -19.71 -5.86 -13.88
N ASP A 295 -20.80 -6.34 -14.43
CA ASP A 295 -20.84 -7.60 -15.15
C ASP A 295 -20.27 -7.34 -16.55
N PHE A 296 -18.98 -7.62 -16.70
CA PHE A 296 -18.27 -7.50 -17.98
C PHE A 296 -18.33 -8.80 -18.80
N ARG A 297 -19.30 -9.70 -18.51
CA ARG A 297 -19.44 -10.96 -19.21
C ARG A 297 -19.61 -10.78 -20.71
N GLY A 298 -18.78 -11.47 -21.47
CA GLY A 298 -18.78 -11.43 -22.92
C GLY A 298 -17.95 -10.32 -23.54
N ARG A 299 -17.31 -9.47 -22.74
CA ARG A 299 -16.38 -8.46 -23.22
C ARG A 299 -14.97 -9.02 -23.32
N SER A 300 -14.28 -8.73 -24.42
CA SER A 300 -12.93 -9.22 -24.70
C SER A 300 -11.89 -8.13 -24.55
N ILE A 301 -10.80 -8.44 -23.85
CA ILE A 301 -9.65 -7.55 -23.64
C ILE A 301 -8.38 -8.21 -24.17
N LEU A 302 -7.52 -7.43 -24.83
CA LEU A 302 -6.17 -7.84 -25.16
C LEU A 302 -5.20 -7.33 -24.07
N LEU A 303 -4.62 -8.24 -23.31
CA LEU A 303 -3.58 -7.98 -22.32
C LEU A 303 -2.19 -8.18 -22.95
N VAL A 304 -1.35 -7.16 -22.92
CA VAL A 304 0.02 -7.18 -23.47
C VAL A 304 1.00 -7.01 -22.32
N GLU A 305 1.69 -8.09 -21.96
CA GLU A 305 2.59 -8.17 -20.80
C GLU A 305 3.66 -9.22 -21.09
N ASP A 306 4.95 -8.89 -20.90
CA ASP A 306 6.08 -9.79 -21.14
C ASP A 306 6.44 -10.68 -19.96
N ASN A 307 5.97 -10.33 -18.76
CA ASN A 307 6.20 -11.11 -17.55
C ASN A 307 5.04 -12.07 -17.28
N GLU A 308 5.32 -13.38 -17.38
CA GLU A 308 4.33 -14.46 -17.22
C GLU A 308 3.56 -14.35 -15.90
N LEU A 309 4.24 -14.06 -14.77
CA LEU A 309 3.59 -13.92 -13.46
C LEU A 309 2.64 -12.72 -13.40
N ASN A 310 3.04 -11.57 -13.95
CA ASN A 310 2.17 -10.39 -14.01
C ASN A 310 0.96 -10.65 -14.90
N SER A 311 1.17 -11.34 -16.03
CA SER A 311 0.11 -11.75 -16.94
C SER A 311 -0.89 -12.68 -16.25
N GLU A 312 -0.44 -13.71 -15.52
CA GLU A 312 -1.31 -14.63 -14.78
C GLU A 312 -2.15 -13.90 -13.72
N ILE A 313 -1.56 -12.96 -12.97
CA ILE A 313 -2.26 -12.14 -11.96
C ILE A 313 -3.35 -11.30 -12.64
N ALA A 314 -3.01 -10.57 -13.70
CA ALA A 314 -3.96 -9.74 -14.43
C ALA A 314 -5.10 -10.54 -15.05
N ILE A 315 -4.81 -11.71 -15.63
CA ILE A 315 -5.80 -12.65 -16.18
C ILE A 315 -6.75 -13.12 -15.07
N ALA A 316 -6.23 -13.52 -13.92
CA ALA A 316 -7.05 -14.00 -12.81
C ALA A 316 -8.06 -12.92 -12.36
N ILE A 317 -7.58 -11.67 -12.17
CA ILE A 317 -8.42 -10.52 -11.80
C ILE A 317 -9.49 -10.26 -12.87
N LEU A 318 -9.10 -10.12 -14.15
CA LEU A 318 -10.03 -9.77 -15.22
C LEU A 318 -11.09 -10.88 -15.45
N ASN A 319 -10.71 -12.15 -15.34
CA ASN A 319 -11.63 -13.28 -15.45
C ASN A 319 -12.66 -13.31 -14.32
N GLU A 320 -12.27 -12.94 -13.08
CA GLU A 320 -13.18 -12.84 -11.93
C GLU A 320 -14.31 -11.83 -12.19
N TYR A 321 -14.00 -10.74 -12.92
CA TYR A 321 -14.99 -9.74 -13.33
C TYR A 321 -15.72 -10.07 -14.65
N GLY A 322 -15.47 -11.26 -15.24
CA GLY A 322 -16.23 -11.81 -16.38
C GLY A 322 -15.66 -11.46 -17.75
N PHE A 323 -14.49 -10.86 -17.85
CA PHE A 323 -13.83 -10.61 -19.13
C PHE A 323 -13.32 -11.88 -19.78
N GLN A 324 -13.28 -11.87 -21.11
CA GLN A 324 -12.48 -12.82 -21.90
C GLN A 324 -11.13 -12.18 -22.20
N VAL A 325 -10.05 -12.75 -21.66
CA VAL A 325 -8.70 -12.18 -21.77
C VAL A 325 -7.91 -12.92 -22.84
N HIS A 326 -7.46 -12.17 -23.82
CA HIS A 326 -6.48 -12.61 -24.81
C HIS A 326 -5.13 -11.99 -24.48
N THR A 327 -4.03 -12.71 -24.65
CA THR A 327 -2.70 -12.26 -24.26
C THR A 327 -1.79 -12.01 -25.44
N ALA A 328 -0.80 -11.13 -25.29
CA ALA A 328 0.35 -10.99 -26.17
C ALA A 328 1.60 -10.74 -25.32
N GLU A 329 2.74 -11.32 -25.69
CA GLU A 329 3.97 -11.24 -24.91
C GLU A 329 4.82 -9.99 -25.21
N ASN A 330 4.49 -9.25 -26.28
CA ASN A 330 5.19 -8.01 -26.67
C ASN A 330 4.32 -7.16 -27.60
N GLY A 331 4.78 -5.93 -27.85
CA GLY A 331 4.07 -4.99 -28.69
C GLY A 331 3.89 -5.42 -30.15
N ALA A 332 4.84 -6.17 -30.72
CA ALA A 332 4.75 -6.65 -32.11
C ALA A 332 3.64 -7.67 -32.27
N GLU A 333 3.52 -8.61 -31.33
CA GLU A 333 2.42 -9.59 -31.31
C GLU A 333 1.06 -8.92 -31.11
N ALA A 334 1.00 -7.88 -30.25
CA ALA A 334 -0.21 -7.11 -30.04
C ALA A 334 -0.69 -6.42 -31.32
N VAL A 335 0.22 -5.75 -32.05
CA VAL A 335 -0.10 -5.11 -33.33
C VAL A 335 -0.58 -6.13 -34.37
N GLU A 336 0.03 -7.32 -34.43
CA GLU A 336 -0.37 -8.37 -35.35
C GLU A 336 -1.75 -8.94 -35.01
N LYS A 337 -2.04 -9.18 -33.73
CA LYS A 337 -3.36 -9.64 -33.26
C LYS A 337 -4.45 -8.66 -33.59
N ILE A 338 -4.24 -7.36 -33.34
CA ILE A 338 -5.23 -6.32 -33.66
C ILE A 338 -5.41 -6.18 -35.17
N ARG A 339 -4.34 -6.22 -35.97
CA ARG A 339 -4.42 -6.14 -37.43
C ARG A 339 -5.24 -7.28 -38.03
N ASN A 340 -5.16 -8.47 -37.43
CA ASN A 340 -5.83 -9.69 -37.91
C ASN A 340 -7.21 -9.92 -37.27
N SER A 341 -7.65 -9.05 -36.34
CA SER A 341 -8.97 -9.12 -35.70
C SER A 341 -10.03 -8.39 -36.53
N ALA A 342 -11.28 -8.71 -36.27
CA ALA A 342 -12.41 -7.92 -36.76
C ALA A 342 -12.69 -6.75 -35.77
N PRO A 343 -13.22 -5.62 -36.26
CA PRO A 343 -13.68 -4.53 -35.37
C PRO A 343 -14.68 -5.06 -34.31
N GLY A 344 -14.36 -4.87 -33.03
CA GLY A 344 -15.17 -5.35 -31.91
C GLY A 344 -14.75 -6.70 -31.33
N ASP A 345 -13.76 -7.41 -31.90
CA ASP A 345 -13.19 -8.61 -31.30
C ASP A 345 -12.49 -8.29 -29.95
N TYR A 346 -11.91 -7.11 -29.85
CA TYR A 346 -11.36 -6.56 -28.62
C TYR A 346 -12.00 -5.19 -28.36
N GLU A 347 -12.47 -4.97 -27.15
CA GLU A 347 -13.02 -3.67 -26.74
C GLU A 347 -11.94 -2.73 -26.21
N LEU A 348 -10.84 -3.29 -25.68
CA LEU A 348 -9.78 -2.53 -25.03
C LEU A 348 -8.47 -3.32 -25.03
N VAL A 349 -7.35 -2.60 -25.07
CA VAL A 349 -5.99 -3.13 -24.93
C VAL A 349 -5.39 -2.62 -23.63
N LEU A 350 -4.96 -3.54 -22.76
CA LEU A 350 -4.07 -3.24 -21.62
C LEU A 350 -2.63 -3.46 -22.08
N MET A 351 -1.85 -2.39 -22.19
CA MET A 351 -0.53 -2.41 -22.83
C MET A 351 0.58 -2.07 -21.84
N ASP A 352 1.46 -3.01 -21.53
CA ASP A 352 2.69 -2.67 -20.84
C ASP A 352 3.57 -1.75 -21.70
N ILE A 353 4.19 -0.78 -21.05
CA ILE A 353 5.11 0.16 -21.73
C ILE A 353 6.47 -0.49 -21.96
N GLN A 354 6.99 -1.22 -20.97
CA GLN A 354 8.36 -1.74 -21.00
C GLN A 354 8.39 -3.22 -21.35
N MET A 355 8.50 -3.52 -22.63
CA MET A 355 8.55 -4.88 -23.16
C MET A 355 9.70 -5.06 -24.14
N PRO A 356 10.25 -6.29 -24.28
CA PRO A 356 11.23 -6.63 -25.30
C PRO A 356 10.61 -6.62 -26.71
N VAL A 357 11.45 -6.65 -27.75
CA VAL A 357 11.10 -6.69 -29.17
C VAL A 357 10.45 -5.40 -29.65
N MET A 358 9.32 -5.00 -29.10
CA MET A 358 8.61 -3.75 -29.37
C MET A 358 7.96 -3.26 -28.07
N ASN A 359 8.28 -2.05 -27.65
CA ASN A 359 7.70 -1.43 -26.47
C ASN A 359 6.26 -0.94 -26.71
N GLY A 360 5.52 -0.65 -25.62
CA GLY A 360 4.12 -0.25 -25.72
C GLY A 360 3.90 1.07 -26.47
N TYR A 361 4.81 2.03 -26.40
CA TYR A 361 4.70 3.28 -27.16
C TYR A 361 4.78 3.07 -28.69
N GLU A 362 5.70 2.20 -29.10
CA GLU A 362 5.84 1.85 -30.52
C GLU A 362 4.64 1.06 -31.01
N ALA A 363 4.15 0.12 -30.20
CA ALA A 363 2.95 -0.67 -30.51
C ALA A 363 1.72 0.24 -30.68
N ALA A 364 1.48 1.17 -29.75
CA ALA A 364 0.36 2.11 -29.84
C ALA A 364 0.43 2.94 -31.12
N LYS A 365 1.59 3.48 -31.49
CA LYS A 365 1.75 4.23 -32.75
C LYS A 365 1.43 3.37 -33.97
N GLN A 366 1.86 2.10 -33.99
CA GLN A 366 1.57 1.21 -35.13
C GLN A 366 0.09 0.82 -35.18
N ILE A 367 -0.56 0.63 -34.05
CA ILE A 367 -2.03 0.39 -33.99
C ILE A 367 -2.77 1.62 -34.54
N ARG A 368 -2.40 2.84 -34.10
CA ARG A 368 -3.00 4.09 -34.59
C ARG A 368 -2.77 4.35 -36.10
N ALA A 369 -1.77 3.70 -36.67
CA ALA A 369 -1.43 3.80 -38.09
C ALA A 369 -2.05 2.68 -38.96
N LEU A 370 -2.96 1.85 -38.42
CA LEU A 370 -3.68 0.84 -39.19
C LEU A 370 -4.65 1.47 -40.21
N ASP A 371 -4.84 0.84 -41.35
CA ASP A 371 -5.71 1.32 -42.43
C ASP A 371 -7.20 1.30 -42.06
N ASP A 372 -7.60 0.36 -41.17
CA ASP A 372 -8.98 0.29 -40.67
C ASP A 372 -9.17 1.27 -39.48
N PRO A 373 -9.99 2.31 -39.62
CA PRO A 373 -10.22 3.28 -38.55
C PRO A 373 -10.79 2.66 -37.28
N ALA A 374 -11.63 1.63 -37.38
CA ALA A 374 -12.22 1.00 -36.22
C ALA A 374 -11.23 0.20 -35.39
N LEU A 375 -10.18 -0.35 -36.00
CA LEU A 375 -9.07 -0.99 -35.29
C LEU A 375 -8.07 0.08 -34.79
N ALA A 376 -7.85 1.13 -35.55
CA ALA A 376 -6.93 2.22 -35.18
C ALA A 376 -7.42 3.02 -33.98
N GLU A 377 -8.74 3.13 -33.76
CA GLU A 377 -9.38 3.86 -32.66
C GLU A 377 -9.65 3.00 -31.41
N ILE A 378 -9.18 1.73 -31.38
CA ILE A 378 -9.35 0.87 -30.21
C ILE A 378 -8.77 1.54 -28.95
N THR A 379 -9.48 1.45 -27.82
CA THR A 379 -9.01 2.01 -26.54
C THR A 379 -7.74 1.30 -26.07
N ILE A 380 -6.67 2.06 -25.83
CA ILE A 380 -5.38 1.55 -25.33
C ILE A 380 -5.06 2.18 -23.97
N LEU A 381 -5.02 1.37 -22.93
CA LEU A 381 -4.61 1.79 -21.60
C LEU A 381 -3.17 1.33 -21.33
N ALA A 382 -2.28 2.28 -21.05
CA ALA A 382 -0.91 2.00 -20.68
C ALA A 382 -0.83 1.38 -19.28
N MET A 383 -0.04 0.32 -19.10
CA MET A 383 0.37 -0.19 -17.80
C MET A 383 1.81 0.25 -17.55
N THR A 384 2.07 1.01 -16.47
CA THR A 384 3.38 1.58 -16.20
C THR A 384 3.82 1.38 -14.75
N ALA A 385 5.09 1.04 -14.54
CA ALA A 385 5.70 1.02 -13.22
C ALA A 385 5.93 2.43 -12.63
N ASN A 386 5.86 3.49 -13.46
CA ASN A 386 6.09 4.87 -13.11
C ASN A 386 4.90 5.72 -13.58
N ALA A 387 4.07 6.18 -12.64
CA ALA A 387 2.96 7.09 -12.90
C ALA A 387 3.39 8.59 -12.95
N PHE A 388 4.64 8.88 -13.39
CA PHE A 388 5.10 10.27 -13.50
C PHE A 388 4.44 11.01 -14.66
N ASP A 389 4.25 12.31 -14.49
CA ASP A 389 3.66 13.19 -15.50
C ASP A 389 4.33 13.09 -16.87
N GLU A 390 5.63 12.78 -16.94
CA GLU A 390 6.37 12.61 -18.19
C GLU A 390 5.98 11.33 -18.94
N ASP A 391 5.85 10.19 -18.27
CA ASP A 391 5.44 8.93 -18.90
C ASP A 391 3.98 8.99 -19.33
N ARG A 392 3.14 9.62 -18.52
CA ARG A 392 1.73 9.88 -18.82
C ARG A 392 1.57 10.75 -20.07
N LYS A 393 2.32 11.85 -20.13
CA LYS A 393 2.31 12.76 -21.29
C LYS A 393 2.78 12.05 -22.56
N LYS A 394 3.85 11.25 -22.44
CA LYS A 394 4.38 10.47 -23.55
C LYS A 394 3.42 9.38 -24.05
N ALA A 395 2.70 8.71 -23.13
CA ALA A 395 1.67 7.72 -23.51
C ALA A 395 0.56 8.38 -24.33
N LEU A 396 0.04 9.51 -23.88
CA LEU A 396 -0.97 10.31 -24.62
C LEU A 396 -0.44 10.79 -25.96
N GLU A 397 0.81 11.29 -26.05
CA GLU A 397 1.44 11.72 -27.29
C GLU A 397 1.65 10.55 -28.30
N CYS A 398 1.73 9.31 -27.79
CA CYS A 398 1.81 8.12 -28.63
C CYS A 398 0.45 7.55 -29.02
N GLY A 399 -0.67 8.20 -28.61
CA GLY A 399 -2.02 7.82 -28.96
C GLY A 399 -2.67 6.81 -28.01
N MET A 400 -2.18 6.65 -26.79
CA MET A 400 -2.88 5.89 -25.73
C MET A 400 -3.96 6.77 -25.08
N ASP A 401 -5.03 6.14 -24.59
CA ASP A 401 -6.23 6.85 -24.10
C ASP A 401 -6.22 7.02 -22.58
N GLY A 402 -5.43 6.23 -21.87
CA GLY A 402 -5.32 6.27 -20.43
C GLY A 402 -4.13 5.46 -19.91
N PHE A 403 -4.04 5.34 -18.59
CA PHE A 403 -2.95 4.60 -17.96
C PHE A 403 -3.41 3.96 -16.63
N LEU A 404 -2.71 2.89 -16.26
CA LEU A 404 -2.82 2.17 -15.00
C LEU A 404 -1.44 2.05 -14.36
N SER A 405 -1.37 2.21 -13.05
CA SER A 405 -0.13 2.02 -12.31
C SER A 405 0.15 0.53 -12.08
N LYS A 406 1.41 0.11 -12.15
CA LYS A 406 1.88 -1.18 -11.65
C LYS A 406 2.52 -1.00 -10.26
N PRO A 407 2.24 -1.88 -9.27
CA PRO A 407 1.40 -3.08 -9.35
C PRO A 407 -0.07 -2.73 -9.54
N ILE A 408 -0.80 -3.58 -10.26
CA ILE A 408 -2.23 -3.39 -10.58
C ILE A 408 -3.02 -3.43 -9.26
N VAL A 409 -3.73 -2.33 -8.97
CA VAL A 409 -4.69 -2.24 -7.88
C VAL A 409 -6.07 -2.52 -8.46
N ILE A 410 -6.79 -3.48 -7.88
CA ILE A 410 -8.05 -4.00 -8.44
C ILE A 410 -9.08 -2.87 -8.60
N GLU A 411 -9.26 -2.04 -7.57
CA GLU A 411 -10.21 -0.92 -7.59
C GLU A 411 -9.88 0.09 -8.70
N GLU A 412 -8.60 0.44 -8.87
CA GLU A 412 -8.13 1.36 -9.92
C GLU A 412 -8.34 0.76 -11.30
N LEU A 413 -8.03 -0.53 -11.48
CA LEU A 413 -8.25 -1.25 -12.73
C LEU A 413 -9.73 -1.25 -13.11
N ILE A 414 -10.60 -1.70 -12.21
CA ILE A 414 -12.05 -1.80 -12.49
C ILE A 414 -12.66 -0.43 -12.73
N HIS A 415 -12.31 0.57 -11.94
CA HIS A 415 -12.77 1.95 -12.14
C HIS A 415 -12.34 2.52 -13.51
N THR A 416 -11.07 2.30 -13.89
CA THR A 416 -10.54 2.75 -15.18
C THR A 416 -11.22 2.03 -16.34
N LEU A 417 -11.47 0.72 -16.22
CA LEU A 417 -12.20 -0.05 -17.21
C LEU A 417 -13.66 0.45 -17.36
N GLN A 418 -14.34 0.77 -16.27
CA GLN A 418 -15.70 1.30 -16.29
C GLN A 418 -15.80 2.65 -17.02
N ILE A 419 -14.83 3.51 -16.84
CA ILE A 419 -14.80 4.83 -17.51
C ILE A 419 -14.55 4.69 -19.01
N ASN A 420 -13.72 3.72 -19.41
CA ASN A 420 -13.24 3.57 -20.78
C ASN A 420 -14.04 2.53 -21.61
N LEU A 421 -14.81 1.67 -20.97
CA LEU A 421 -15.74 0.73 -21.60
C LEU A 421 -17.15 1.29 -21.47
N LYS A 422 -17.61 1.98 -22.48
CA LYS A 422 -18.97 2.52 -22.56
C LYS A 422 -19.96 1.48 -23.06
#